data_57d1db871cedc6cf15bb7137aa654eb7
#
_entry.id   57d1db871cedc6cf15bb7137aa654eb7
#
_cell.length_a   1.000
_cell.length_b   1.000
_cell.length_c   1.000
_cell.angle_alpha   90.00
_cell.angle_beta   90.00
_cell.angle_gamma   90.00
#
_symmetry.space_group_name_H-M   'P 1'
#
loop_
_entity.id
_entity.type
_entity.pdbx_description
1 polymer ?
#
loop_
_entity_poly.entity_id
_entity_poly.type
_entity_poly.pdbx_seq_one_letter_code
_entity_poly.pdbx_strand_id
1 'polypeptide(L)' 'KVIGSKNIVVFNEKLERIKKLPLRKIYSLDLSEQPYIIAIDGTATPKIIEICENLGCGNLIARNFVNTDTNVNLVSF' A
#
# COMPACT_ATOMS: atom_id res chain seq x y z
N LYS A 1 15.57 17.29 9.39
CA LYS A 1 14.69 17.40 8.52
C LYS A 1 14.11 16.13 8.03
N VAL A 2 12.99 16.01 8.03
CA VAL A 2 12.36 14.79 7.66
C VAL A 2 11.81 14.92 6.28
N ILE A 3 12.64 14.64 5.36
CA ILE A 3 12.20 14.72 4.01
C ILE A 3 11.74 13.36 3.59
N GLY A 4 10.62 13.31 2.94
CA GLY A 4 10.14 12.06 2.44
C GLY A 4 9.69 11.12 3.53
N SER A 5 9.12 11.66 4.59
CA SER A 5 8.57 10.80 5.62
C SER A 5 7.28 10.20 5.11
N LYS A 6 7.40 9.45 4.05
CA LYS A 6 6.25 8.81 3.43
C LYS A 6 5.88 7.58 4.23
N ASN A 7 4.60 7.43 4.44
CA ASN A 7 4.08 6.33 5.23
C ASN A 7 3.08 5.52 4.44
N ILE A 8 2.90 4.28 4.85
CA ILE A 8 1.80 3.49 4.34
C ILE A 8 0.86 3.23 5.51
N VAL A 9 -0.42 3.15 5.18
CA VAL A 9 -1.46 2.84 6.15
C VAL A 9 -2.27 1.69 5.59
N VAL A 10 -2.51 0.69 6.42
CA VAL A 10 -3.22 -0.51 6.00
C VAL A 10 -4.55 -0.58 6.73
N PHE A 11 -5.61 -0.85 5.97
CA PHE A 11 -6.96 -0.97 6.52
C PHE A 11 -7.51 -2.36 6.23
N ASN A 12 -8.34 -2.87 7.15
CA ASN A 12 -9.05 -4.13 6.91
C ASN A 12 -10.38 -3.82 6.21
N GLU A 13 -11.17 -4.84 5.94
CA GLU A 13 -12.43 -4.67 5.21
C GLU A 13 -13.47 -3.88 5.99
N LYS A 14 -13.26 -3.70 7.29
CA LYS A 14 -14.12 -2.86 8.11
C LYS A 14 -13.63 -1.42 8.09
N LEU A 15 -12.59 -1.13 7.30
CA LEU A 15 -11.97 0.18 7.17
C LEU A 15 -11.32 0.66 8.46
N GLU A 16 -10.91 -0.28 9.29
CA GLU A 16 -10.15 0.02 10.50
C GLU A 16 -8.66 0.00 10.16
N ARG A 17 -7.93 0.97 10.71
CA ARG A 17 -6.49 1.02 10.49
C ARG A 17 -5.83 -0.08 11.31
N ILE A 18 -5.22 -1.03 10.63
CA ILE A 18 -4.58 -2.15 11.31
C ILE A 18 -3.08 -1.97 11.41
N LYS A 19 -2.49 -1.09 10.58
CA LYS A 19 -1.05 -0.86 10.65
C LYS A 19 -0.69 0.43 9.97
N LYS A 20 0.32 1.11 10.52
CA LYS A 20 0.91 2.30 9.90
C LYS A 20 2.42 2.18 10.07
N LEU A 21 3.16 2.36 8.98
CA LEU A 21 4.62 2.22 9.02
C LEU A 21 5.23 3.03 7.88
N PRO A 22 6.55 3.29 7.95
CA PRO A 22 7.22 3.98 6.85
C PRO A 22 7.16 3.18 5.57
N LEU A 23 7.09 3.87 4.44
CA LEU A 23 6.98 3.22 3.14
C LEU A 23 8.13 2.23 2.89
N ARG A 24 9.33 2.56 3.35
CA ARG A 24 10.49 1.68 3.15
C ARG A 24 10.32 0.32 3.82
N LYS A 25 9.40 0.22 4.77
CA LYS A 25 9.16 -1.03 5.48
C LYS A 25 8.19 -1.95 4.76
N ILE A 26 7.67 -1.52 3.62
CA ILE A 26 6.67 -2.32 2.91
C ILE A 26 7.25 -3.67 2.48
N TYR A 27 8.56 -3.73 2.27
CA TYR A 27 9.21 -4.96 1.81
C TYR A 27 9.30 -6.02 2.91
N SER A 28 9.12 -5.62 4.16
CA SER A 28 9.10 -6.55 5.28
C SER A 28 7.77 -6.50 6.02
N LEU A 29 6.72 -6.16 5.30
CA LEU A 29 5.40 -6.01 5.89
C LEU A 29 4.87 -7.36 6.35
N ASP A 30 4.50 -7.41 7.61
CA ASP A 30 3.94 -8.61 8.23
C ASP A 30 2.62 -8.22 8.86
N LEU A 31 1.54 -8.82 8.38
CA LEU A 31 0.19 -8.47 8.80
C LEU A 31 -0.50 -9.69 9.40
N SER A 32 -1.15 -9.47 10.54
CA SER A 32 -1.92 -10.53 11.19
C SER A 32 -3.29 -10.71 10.54
N GLU A 33 -3.74 -9.72 9.78
CA GLU A 33 -5.01 -9.76 9.07
C GLU A 33 -4.77 -9.49 7.60
N GLN A 34 -5.66 -9.98 6.76
CA GLN A 34 -5.56 -9.70 5.34
C GLN A 34 -5.90 -8.23 5.09
N PRO A 35 -5.03 -7.50 4.38
CA PRO A 35 -5.31 -6.11 4.10
C PRO A 35 -6.41 -5.99 3.04
N TYR A 36 -7.27 -5.00 3.21
CA TYR A 36 -8.29 -4.68 2.22
C TYR A 36 -7.87 -3.47 1.40
N ILE A 37 -7.30 -2.47 2.08
CA ILE A 37 -6.82 -1.25 1.43
C ILE A 37 -5.43 -0.94 1.96
N ILE A 38 -4.51 -0.63 1.07
CA ILE A 38 -3.20 -0.08 1.44
C ILE A 38 -3.11 1.30 0.82
N ALA A 39 -2.88 2.30 1.66
CA ALA A 39 -2.75 3.68 1.22
C ALA A 39 -1.30 4.11 1.34
N ILE A 40 -0.76 4.66 0.27
CA ILE A 40 0.65 5.06 0.20
C ILE A 40 0.72 6.55 -0.07
N ASP A 41 1.53 7.26 0.70
CA ASP A 41 1.79 8.66 0.44
C ASP A 41 2.99 8.76 -0.49
N GLY A 42 2.75 8.53 -1.77
CA GLY A 42 3.82 8.57 -2.76
C GLY A 42 3.44 7.81 -4.02
N THR A 43 4.45 7.39 -4.75
CA THR A 43 4.25 6.69 -6.01
C THR A 43 4.29 5.18 -5.80
N ALA A 44 3.28 4.49 -6.31
CA ALA A 44 3.23 3.04 -6.27
C ALA A 44 4.02 2.51 -7.47
N THR A 45 5.18 1.93 -7.19
CA THR A 45 6.02 1.32 -8.21
C THR A 45 5.50 -0.07 -8.53
N PRO A 46 5.94 -0.69 -9.64
CA PRO A 46 5.52 -2.07 -9.93
C PRO A 46 5.86 -3.03 -8.80
N LYS A 47 6.98 -2.80 -8.12
CA LYS A 47 7.37 -3.65 -6.99
C LYS A 47 6.39 -3.56 -5.85
N ILE A 48 5.93 -2.35 -5.55
CA ILE A 48 4.95 -2.15 -4.48
C ILE A 48 3.62 -2.79 -4.86
N ILE A 49 3.21 -2.65 -6.10
CA ILE A 49 1.98 -3.26 -6.58
C ILE A 49 2.07 -4.79 -6.48
N GLU A 50 3.22 -5.34 -6.81
CA GLU A 50 3.44 -6.78 -6.69
C GLU A 50 3.30 -7.24 -5.24
N ILE A 51 3.83 -6.45 -4.30
CA ILE A 51 3.71 -6.77 -2.88
C ILE A 51 2.24 -6.79 -2.47
N CYS A 52 1.45 -5.83 -2.94
CA CYS A 52 0.02 -5.80 -2.65
C CYS A 52 -0.68 -7.02 -3.20
N GLU A 53 -0.31 -7.46 -4.39
CA GLU A 53 -0.88 -8.66 -4.97
C GLU A 53 -0.55 -9.88 -4.12
N ASN A 54 0.69 -9.98 -3.66
CA ASN A 54 1.12 -11.11 -2.86
C ASN A 54 0.44 -11.15 -1.50
N LEU A 55 0.09 -9.99 -0.97
CA LEU A 55 -0.61 -9.89 0.31
C LEU A 55 -2.11 -10.15 0.18
N GLY A 56 -2.61 -10.20 -1.05
CA GLY A 56 -4.03 -10.37 -1.26
C GLY A 56 -4.82 -9.09 -1.06
N CYS A 57 -4.15 -7.94 -1.10
CA CYS A 57 -4.80 -6.65 -0.96
C CYS A 57 -5.57 -6.33 -2.24
N GLY A 58 -6.84 -5.99 -2.09
CA GLY A 58 -7.68 -5.71 -3.25
C GLY A 58 -7.60 -4.28 -3.76
N ASN A 59 -7.17 -3.35 -2.93
CA ASN A 59 -7.17 -1.93 -3.27
C ASN A 59 -5.87 -1.27 -2.84
N LEU A 60 -5.34 -0.43 -3.72
CA LEU A 60 -4.13 0.31 -3.44
C LEU A 60 -4.37 1.77 -3.77
N ILE A 61 -4.20 2.65 -2.79
CA ILE A 61 -4.37 4.08 -2.97
C ILE A 61 -3.01 4.74 -2.92
N ALA A 62 -2.71 5.58 -3.90
CA ALA A 62 -1.44 6.28 -3.95
C ALA A 62 -1.62 7.59 -4.68
N ARG A 63 -0.64 8.48 -4.58
CA ARG A 63 -0.68 9.75 -5.29
C ARG A 63 -0.47 9.53 -6.78
N ASN A 64 0.45 8.64 -7.12
CA ASN A 64 0.78 8.34 -8.50
C ASN A 64 1.03 6.85 -8.66
N PHE A 65 0.89 6.38 -9.88
CA PHE A 65 1.16 4.98 -10.20
C PHE A 65 2.08 4.91 -11.40
N VAL A 66 2.97 3.93 -11.37
CA VAL A 66 3.71 3.56 -12.57
C VAL A 66 2.80 2.60 -13.33
N ASN A 67 2.73 2.78 -14.64
CA ASN A 67 1.85 1.97 -15.46
C ASN A 67 2.24 0.49 -15.33
N THR A 68 1.31 -0.33 -14.85
CA THR A 68 1.58 -1.71 -14.53
C THR A 68 0.29 -2.52 -14.70
N ASP A 69 0.43 -3.69 -15.27
CA ASP A 69 -0.69 -4.61 -15.43
C ASP A 69 -0.90 -5.36 -14.12
N THR A 70 -2.04 -5.17 -13.50
CA THR A 70 -2.31 -5.75 -12.19
C THR A 70 -3.82 -5.93 -11.98
N ASN A 71 -4.16 -6.88 -11.11
CA ASN A 71 -5.54 -7.11 -10.70
C ASN A 71 -5.91 -6.27 -9.49
N VAL A 72 -4.95 -5.58 -8.89
CA VAL A 72 -5.23 -4.72 -7.77
C VAL A 72 -5.95 -3.47 -8.27
N ASN A 73 -6.99 -3.05 -7.55
CA ASN A 73 -7.71 -1.83 -7.89
C ASN A 73 -6.87 -0.62 -7.49
N LEU A 74 -6.43 0.15 -8.47
CA LEU A 74 -5.53 1.27 -8.24
C LEU A 74 -6.35 2.57 -8.19
N VAL A 75 -6.20 3.30 -7.09
CA VAL A 75 -6.93 4.56 -6.88
C VAL A 75 -5.92 5.66 -6.58
N SER A 76 -6.00 6.78 -7.28
CA SER A 76 -5.13 7.92 -7.00
C SER A 76 -5.88 8.99 -6.21
N PHE A 77 -5.13 9.74 -5.42
CA PHE A 77 -5.73 10.85 -4.64
C PHE A 77 -4.95 12.13 -4.78
#